data_a7bcb63d3a5c74d8b6fa1b13b0e12066
#
_entry.id   a7bcb63d3a5c74d8b6fa1b13b0e12066
#
_cell.length_a   1.000
_cell.length_b   1.000
_cell.length_c   1.000
_cell.angle_alpha   90.00
_cell.angle_beta   90.00
_cell.angle_gamma   90.00
#
_symmetry.space_group_name_H-M   'P 1'
#
loop_
_entity.id
_entity.type
_entity.pdbx_description
1 polymer ?
#
loop_
_entity_poly.entity_id
_entity_poly.type
_entity_poly.pdbx_seq_one_letter_code
_entity_poly.pdbx_strand_id
1 'polypeptide(L)'
;MDETTIPRNEIIQVADIVAREKSIDREIVFIAMEEAIQKAGQSRYGVDRDIRAHIDRKNGAINLQRWTLVVEEVEDSACQITTENANLNGGNFSVGDYIKENLPPK
;
A
#
# COMPACT_ATOMS: atom_id res chain seq x y z
N MET A 1 21.83 5.68 11.20
CA MET A 1 20.50 6.11 10.77
C MET A 1 20.39 6.04 9.26
N ASP A 2 19.37 5.40 8.76
CA ASP A 2 19.16 5.31 7.32
C ASP A 2 18.75 6.67 6.78
N GLU A 3 19.50 7.19 5.82
CA GLU A 3 19.23 8.49 5.23
C GLU A 3 17.93 8.54 4.44
N THR A 4 17.42 7.37 4.03
CA THR A 4 16.18 7.28 3.27
C THR A 4 14.95 7.22 4.15
N THR A 5 15.13 7.10 5.47
CA THR A 5 14.00 7.02 6.40
C THR A 5 13.59 8.40 6.87
N ILE A 6 12.34 8.75 6.61
CA ILE A 6 11.75 10.01 7.07
C ILE A 6 10.95 9.71 8.33
N PRO A 7 11.20 10.38 9.46
CA PRO A 7 10.38 10.22 10.65
C PRO A 7 8.90 10.51 10.35
N ARG A 8 8.01 9.77 11.01
CA ARG A 8 6.57 9.84 10.76
C ARG A 8 6.01 11.26 10.87
N ASN A 9 6.41 11.99 11.90
CA ASN A 9 5.92 13.36 12.09
C ASN A 9 6.44 14.31 11.02
N GLU A 10 7.61 14.04 10.44
CA GLU A 10 8.14 14.86 9.35
C GLU A 10 7.34 14.69 8.07
N ILE A 11 6.80 13.51 7.84
CA ILE A 11 5.94 13.26 6.67
C ILE A 11 4.75 14.20 6.69
N ILE A 12 4.12 14.37 7.85
CA ILE A 12 2.98 15.28 8.00
C ILE A 12 3.42 16.72 7.79
N GLN A 13 4.56 17.10 8.35
CA GLN A 13 5.10 18.46 8.19
C GLN A 13 5.44 18.75 6.73
N VAL A 14 6.08 17.83 6.05
CA VAL A 14 6.42 17.97 4.63
C VAL A 14 5.15 18.14 3.81
N ALA A 15 4.12 17.34 4.09
CA ALA A 15 2.84 17.47 3.40
C ALA A 15 2.21 18.84 3.59
N ASP A 16 2.26 19.38 4.82
CA ASP A 16 1.76 20.72 5.10
C ASP A 16 2.52 21.81 4.33
N ILE A 17 3.84 21.72 4.32
CA ILE A 17 4.69 22.71 3.65
C ILE A 17 4.42 22.69 2.14
N VAL A 18 4.41 21.50 1.53
CA VAL A 18 4.19 21.38 0.09
C VAL A 18 2.79 21.88 -0.27
N ALA A 19 1.79 21.54 0.54
CA ALA A 19 0.43 21.99 0.29
C ALA A 19 0.32 23.51 0.28
N ARG A 20 1.00 24.17 1.23
CA ARG A 20 1.01 25.63 1.29
C ARG A 20 1.73 26.25 0.10
N GLU A 21 2.90 25.71 -0.24
CA GLU A 21 3.68 26.24 -1.36
C GLU A 21 2.95 26.17 -2.69
N LYS A 22 2.19 25.07 -2.88
CA LYS A 22 1.48 24.84 -4.13
C LYS A 22 0.02 25.27 -4.09
N SER A 23 -0.44 25.76 -2.96
CA SER A 23 -1.83 26.18 -2.74
C SER A 23 -2.82 25.05 -3.07
N ILE A 24 -2.52 23.85 -2.61
CA ILE A 24 -3.37 22.67 -2.81
C ILE A 24 -3.75 22.06 -1.47
N ASP A 25 -4.73 21.17 -1.48
CA ASP A 25 -5.16 20.47 -0.30
C ASP A 25 -4.08 19.49 0.16
N ARG A 26 -3.85 19.43 1.47
CA ARG A 26 -2.89 18.50 2.06
C ARG A 26 -3.19 17.05 1.67
N GLU A 27 -4.44 16.71 1.55
CA GLU A 27 -4.86 15.37 1.14
C GLU A 27 -4.29 14.99 -0.23
N ILE A 28 -4.24 15.93 -1.16
CA ILE A 28 -3.65 15.70 -2.48
C ILE A 28 -2.17 15.34 -2.36
N VAL A 29 -1.45 16.00 -1.45
CA VAL A 29 -0.04 15.71 -1.22
C VAL A 29 0.12 14.29 -0.65
N PHE A 30 -0.71 13.90 0.31
CA PHE A 30 -0.66 12.55 0.87
C PHE A 30 -0.92 11.49 -0.20
N ILE A 31 -1.89 11.71 -1.08
CA ILE A 31 -2.19 10.78 -2.17
C ILE A 31 -0.99 10.62 -3.10
N ALA A 32 -0.33 11.73 -3.45
CA ALA A 32 0.86 11.69 -4.29
C ALA A 32 2.00 10.93 -3.62
N MET A 33 2.18 11.11 -2.32
CA MET A 33 3.18 10.38 -1.55
C MET A 33 2.88 8.88 -1.52
N GLU A 34 1.60 8.54 -1.31
CA GLU A 34 1.17 7.13 -1.32
C GLU A 34 1.45 6.48 -2.66
N GLU A 35 1.18 7.16 -3.76
CA GLU A 35 1.46 6.65 -5.09
C GLU A 35 2.96 6.41 -5.31
N ALA A 36 3.79 7.32 -4.84
CA ALA A 36 5.25 7.17 -4.95
C ALA A 36 5.74 5.97 -4.15
N ILE A 37 5.24 5.80 -2.94
CA ILE A 37 5.60 4.67 -2.08
C ILE A 37 5.11 3.37 -2.71
N GLN A 38 3.91 3.38 -3.27
CA GLN A 38 3.34 2.22 -3.95
C GLN A 38 4.19 1.77 -5.14
N LYS A 39 4.64 2.72 -5.94
CA LYS A 39 5.52 2.43 -7.09
C LYS A 39 6.85 1.84 -6.63
N ALA A 40 7.42 2.40 -5.57
CA ALA A 40 8.66 1.87 -5.00
C ALA A 40 8.44 0.44 -4.48
N GLY A 41 7.31 0.18 -3.85
CA GLY A 41 6.95 -1.16 -3.39
C GLY A 41 6.79 -2.14 -4.53
N GLN A 42 6.15 -1.73 -5.62
CA GLN A 42 6.01 -2.58 -6.80
C GLN A 42 7.37 -2.90 -7.41
N SER A 43 8.26 -1.94 -7.45
CA SER A 43 9.62 -2.15 -7.96
C SER A 43 10.37 -3.18 -7.11
N ARG A 44 10.12 -3.20 -5.80
CA ARG A 44 10.80 -4.09 -4.87
C ARG A 44 10.17 -5.49 -4.82
N TYR A 45 8.84 -5.56 -4.78
CA TYR A 45 8.12 -6.81 -4.55
C TYR A 45 7.54 -7.44 -5.80
N GLY A 46 7.45 -6.70 -6.90
CA GLY A 46 6.93 -7.18 -8.17
C GLY A 46 5.94 -6.20 -8.78
N VAL A 47 6.21 -5.80 -10.03
CA VAL A 47 5.37 -4.80 -10.72
C VAL A 47 3.98 -5.35 -11.06
N ASP A 48 3.83 -6.66 -11.14
CA ASP A 48 2.55 -7.32 -11.44
C ASP A 48 1.67 -7.50 -10.20
N ARG A 49 2.21 -7.26 -9.01
CA ARG A 49 1.48 -7.43 -7.76
C ARG A 49 0.69 -6.19 -7.41
N ASP A 50 -0.46 -6.39 -6.76
CA ASP A 50 -1.27 -5.26 -6.30
C ASP A 50 -0.72 -4.78 -4.96
N ILE A 51 0.22 -3.84 -5.02
CA ILE A 51 0.85 -3.26 -3.86
C ILE A 51 0.16 -1.93 -3.57
N ARG A 52 -0.29 -1.73 -2.35
CA ARG A 52 -0.97 -0.51 -1.94
C ARG A 52 -0.29 0.11 -0.74
N ALA A 53 -0.16 1.44 -0.78
CA ALA A 53 0.44 2.21 0.29
C ALA A 53 -0.59 3.12 0.92
N HIS A 54 -0.53 3.25 2.24
CA HIS A 54 -1.39 4.16 2.99
C HIS A 54 -0.58 4.90 4.04
N ILE A 55 -0.77 6.21 4.10
CA ILE A 55 -0.15 7.05 5.12
C ILE A 55 -1.23 7.46 6.12
N ASP A 56 -1.01 7.18 7.40
CA ASP A 56 -1.92 7.64 8.44
C ASP A 56 -1.78 9.16 8.57
N ARG A 57 -2.89 9.87 8.34
CA ARG A 57 -2.88 11.35 8.35
C ARG A 57 -2.66 11.93 9.73
N LYS A 58 -2.83 11.15 10.77
CA LYS A 58 -2.69 11.61 12.15
C LYS A 58 -1.26 11.54 12.66
N ASN A 59 -0.56 10.46 12.33
CA ASN A 59 0.78 10.23 12.89
C ASN A 59 1.86 10.00 11.83
N GLY A 60 1.50 9.99 10.55
CA GLY A 60 2.46 9.80 9.46
C GLY A 60 2.94 8.37 9.28
N ALA A 61 2.33 7.40 9.94
CA ALA A 61 2.73 6.01 9.80
C ALA A 61 2.45 5.51 8.38
N ILE A 62 3.43 4.83 7.80
CA ILE A 62 3.33 4.29 6.45
C ILE A 62 3.01 2.80 6.52
N ASN A 63 1.93 2.39 5.86
CA ASN A 63 1.54 1.00 5.74
C ASN A 63 1.65 0.58 4.28
N LEU A 64 2.45 -0.45 4.01
CA LEU A 64 2.58 -1.03 2.69
C LEU A 64 1.94 -2.40 2.73
N GLN A 65 1.04 -2.69 1.80
CA GLN A 65 0.29 -3.94 1.78
C GLN A 65 0.27 -4.53 0.38
N ARG A 66 0.29 -5.86 0.33
CA ARG A 66 0.01 -6.60 -0.88
C ARG A 66 -1.44 -7.09 -0.80
N TRP A 67 -2.21 -6.77 -1.81
CA TRP A 67 -3.62 -7.19 -1.89
C TRP A 67 -3.74 -8.31 -2.91
N THR A 68 -4.43 -9.38 -2.54
CA THR A 68 -4.67 -10.51 -3.42
C THR A 68 -6.17 -10.70 -3.54
N LEU A 69 -6.68 -10.69 -4.78
CA LEU A 69 -8.11 -10.86 -5.04
C LEU A 69 -8.46 -12.34 -5.04
N VAL A 70 -9.51 -12.70 -4.31
CA VAL A 70 -10.03 -14.07 -4.29
C VAL A 70 -10.98 -14.25 -5.47
N VAL A 71 -10.69 -15.24 -6.30
CA VAL A 71 -11.45 -15.52 -7.53
C VAL A 71 -11.74 -17.02 -7.64
N GLU A 72 -12.66 -17.39 -8.54
CA GLU A 72 -12.91 -18.80 -8.82
C GLU A 72 -11.82 -19.40 -9.69
N GLU A 73 -11.36 -18.62 -10.67
CA GLU A 73 -10.37 -19.03 -11.64
C GLU A 73 -9.31 -17.97 -11.80
N VAL A 74 -8.06 -18.33 -11.52
CA VAL A 74 -6.96 -17.37 -11.55
C VAL A 74 -6.55 -17.06 -12.98
N GLU A 75 -6.58 -15.78 -13.33
CA GLU A 75 -6.08 -15.27 -14.60
C GLU A 75 -4.70 -14.66 -14.45
N ASP A 76 -4.42 -14.12 -13.26
CA ASP A 76 -3.12 -13.50 -12.95
C ASP A 76 -2.69 -13.95 -11.56
N SER A 77 -1.77 -14.91 -11.51
CA SER A 77 -1.32 -15.51 -10.25
C SER A 77 -0.55 -14.53 -9.35
N ALA A 78 -0.09 -13.40 -9.89
CA ALA A 78 0.62 -12.41 -9.09
C ALA A 78 -0.31 -11.64 -8.15
N CYS A 79 -1.57 -11.46 -8.52
CA CYS A 79 -2.53 -10.68 -7.74
C CYS A 79 -3.87 -11.38 -7.48
N GLN A 80 -4.00 -12.66 -7.84
CA GLN A 80 -5.23 -13.43 -7.65
C GLN A 80 -4.94 -14.78 -7.00
N ILE A 81 -5.94 -15.31 -6.31
CA ILE A 81 -5.86 -16.62 -5.66
C ILE A 81 -7.26 -17.27 -5.73
N THR A 82 -7.31 -18.59 -5.86
CA THR A 82 -8.60 -19.27 -5.83
C THR A 82 -9.18 -19.30 -4.42
N THR A 83 -10.51 -19.38 -4.33
CA THR A 83 -11.19 -19.52 -3.05
C THR A 83 -10.66 -20.73 -2.28
N GLU A 84 -10.44 -21.83 -2.97
CA GLU A 84 -9.90 -23.04 -2.37
C GLU A 84 -8.55 -22.81 -1.71
N ASN A 85 -7.61 -22.19 -2.44
CA ASN A 85 -6.29 -21.90 -1.90
C ASN A 85 -6.32 -20.82 -0.82
N ALA A 86 -7.19 -19.83 -0.95
CA ALA A 86 -7.34 -18.78 0.04
C ALA A 86 -7.77 -19.34 1.40
N ASN A 87 -8.53 -20.41 1.40
CA ASN A 87 -9.09 -21.00 2.62
C ASN A 87 -8.34 -22.23 3.13
N LEU A 88 -7.20 -22.57 2.52
CA LEU A 88 -6.42 -23.77 2.93
C LEU A 88 -6.04 -23.77 4.40
N ASN A 89 -5.79 -22.62 5.00
CA ASN A 89 -5.37 -22.50 6.39
C ASN A 89 -6.52 -22.09 7.31
N GLY A 90 -7.74 -22.49 6.97
CA GLY A 90 -8.90 -22.20 7.80
C GLY A 90 -9.51 -20.82 7.60
N GLY A 91 -9.17 -20.17 6.49
CA GLY A 91 -9.78 -18.88 6.14
C GLY A 91 -11.24 -19.04 5.76
N ASN A 92 -11.92 -17.93 5.61
CA ASN A 92 -13.33 -17.91 5.27
C ASN A 92 -13.60 -16.84 4.20
N PHE A 93 -12.79 -16.87 3.15
CA PHE A 93 -12.87 -15.92 2.06
C PHE A 93 -13.86 -16.35 1.00
N SER A 94 -14.48 -15.37 0.39
CA SER A 94 -15.42 -15.57 -0.74
C SER A 94 -14.89 -14.85 -1.96
N VAL A 95 -15.37 -15.26 -3.15
CA VAL A 95 -15.03 -14.58 -4.41
C VAL A 95 -15.34 -13.09 -4.27
N GLY A 96 -14.37 -12.26 -4.64
CA GLY A 96 -14.49 -10.80 -4.53
C GLY A 96 -13.82 -10.23 -3.29
N ASP A 97 -13.46 -11.07 -2.31
CA ASP A 97 -12.73 -10.61 -1.14
C ASP A 97 -11.26 -10.36 -1.49
N TYR A 98 -10.62 -9.51 -0.69
CA TYR A 98 -9.18 -9.28 -0.81
C TYR A 98 -8.46 -9.81 0.42
N ILE A 99 -7.36 -10.51 0.19
CA ILE A 99 -6.43 -10.87 1.26
C ILE A 99 -5.38 -9.77 1.31
N LYS A 100 -5.24 -9.14 2.47
CA LYS A 100 -4.30 -8.03 2.68
C LYS A 100 -3.14 -8.52 3.53
N GLU A 101 -1.95 -8.38 2.99
CA GLU A 101 -0.73 -8.79 3.66
C GLU A 101 0.15 -7.56 3.90
N ASN A 102 0.55 -7.34 5.16
CA ASN A 102 1.44 -6.23 5.48
C ASN A 102 2.86 -6.55 5.02
N LEU A 103 3.49 -5.60 4.36
CA LEU A 103 4.84 -5.74 3.86
C LEU A 103 5.77 -4.82 4.65
N PRO A 104 7.02 -5.25 4.91
CA PRO A 104 7.97 -4.37 5.58
C PRO A 104 8.26 -3.15 4.71
N PRO A 105 8.16 -1.94 5.26
CA PRO A 105 8.48 -0.73 4.51
C PRO A 105 9.98 -0.54 4.47
N LYS A 106 10.58 -0.92 3.41
CA LYS A 106 12.03 -0.73 3.29
C LYS A 106 12.39 -0.08 2.01
#